data_08a2722e4a219a6e10538cc3de841457
#
_entry.id   08a2722e4a219a6e10538cc3de841457
#
_cell.length_a   1.000
_cell.length_b   1.000
_cell.length_c   1.000
_cell.angle_alpha   90.00
_cell.angle_beta   90.00
_cell.angle_gamma   90.00
#
_symmetry.space_group_name_H-M   'P 1'
#
loop_
_entity.id
_entity.type
_entity.pdbx_description
1 polymer ?
#
loop_
_entity_poly.entity_id
_entity_poly.type
_entity_poly.pdbx_seq_one_letter_code
_entity_poly.pdbx_strand_id
1 'polypeptide(L)'
;RGDARIEARPLLGNRIELTKGQSMLFDGVSGQVLRAPPESRPSLLTQRVMAGMHFAQFGGYAMRWLYFVCGLASCAMIATGLVLFTVKRRRRHDGEGRLGAVLYHVAERVNVSAMAGLAVACAGLLWANRLLPVGLEQRAGWEVRVFFLAWLATLAHASLRPWRRAWQEQLWLGALLCLGLALLNLVTPSRGAHPWLEITALVIGMLLAGCAWKLGRPAMARPVRVRAEVN
;
A
#
# COMPACT_ATOMS: atom_id res chain seq x y z
N ARG A 1 -12.59 15.61 48.84
CA ARG A 1 -11.28 16.02 48.24
C ARG A 1 -10.79 14.81 47.46
N GLY A 2 -11.01 14.80 46.17
CA GLY A 2 -10.56 13.70 45.32
C GLY A 2 -9.07 13.79 45.07
N ASP A 3 -8.39 12.65 44.97
CA ASP A 3 -7.00 12.53 44.56
C ASP A 3 -6.84 13.06 43.14
N ALA A 4 -6.49 14.32 42.99
CA ALA A 4 -6.19 14.90 41.68
C ALA A 4 -4.88 14.31 41.17
N ARG A 5 -4.91 13.66 40.01
CA ARG A 5 -3.73 13.08 39.35
C ARG A 5 -3.55 13.67 37.98
N ILE A 6 -2.34 14.05 37.63
CA ILE A 6 -2.00 14.59 36.29
C ILE A 6 -1.12 13.58 35.59
N GLU A 7 -1.58 13.11 34.46
CA GLU A 7 -0.83 12.20 33.57
C GLU A 7 -0.18 13.01 32.46
N ALA A 8 1.14 13.10 32.44
CA ALA A 8 1.91 13.70 31.36
C ALA A 8 2.39 12.61 30.40
N ARG A 9 2.03 12.74 29.15
CA ARG A 9 2.45 11.83 28.05
C ARG A 9 3.43 12.53 27.13
N PRO A 10 4.51 11.86 26.66
CA PRO A 10 5.42 12.45 25.71
C PRO A 10 4.71 12.73 24.38
N LEU A 11 4.98 13.90 23.80
CA LEU A 11 4.52 14.27 22.47
C LEU A 11 5.21 13.37 21.43
N LEU A 12 4.41 12.58 20.72
CA LEU A 12 4.87 11.79 19.59
C LEU A 12 5.29 12.77 18.47
N GLY A 13 6.51 12.62 17.97
CA GLY A 13 7.01 13.44 16.85
C GLY A 13 8.25 14.29 17.19
N ASN A 14 8.54 14.54 18.46
CA ASN A 14 9.74 15.29 18.85
C ASN A 14 10.99 14.43 18.99
N ARG A 15 10.83 13.10 18.99
CA ARG A 15 11.93 12.14 19.15
C ARG A 15 11.78 11.00 18.13
N ILE A 16 12.92 10.45 17.70
CA ILE A 16 12.95 9.24 16.85
C ILE A 16 12.41 8.04 17.64
N GLU A 17 12.64 8.01 18.94
CA GLU A 17 12.19 6.95 19.82
C GLU A 17 10.66 6.93 19.93
N LEU A 18 10.02 5.81 19.59
CA LEU A 18 8.59 5.62 19.74
C LEU A 18 8.24 5.22 21.17
N THR A 19 7.80 6.20 21.96
CA THR A 19 7.48 6.03 23.40
C THR A 19 5.98 5.74 23.63
N LYS A 20 5.38 4.80 22.89
CA LYS A 20 3.99 4.43 23.12
C LYS A 20 3.79 3.83 24.51
N GLY A 21 2.83 4.38 25.27
CA GLY A 21 2.42 3.87 26.58
C GLY A 21 3.30 4.31 27.76
N GLN A 22 4.28 5.20 27.57
CA GLN A 22 4.98 5.81 28.67
C GLN A 22 4.27 7.07 29.13
N SER A 23 3.91 7.13 30.39
CA SER A 23 3.36 8.32 31.02
C SER A 23 4.03 8.54 32.37
N MET A 24 4.21 9.80 32.72
CA MET A 24 4.56 10.21 34.09
C MET A 24 3.28 10.57 34.80
N LEU A 25 3.11 10.07 36.02
CA LEU A 25 1.97 10.40 36.88
C LEU A 25 2.45 11.31 38.00
N PHE A 26 1.80 12.46 38.13
CA PHE A 26 2.05 13.43 39.17
C PHE A 26 0.84 13.53 40.09
N ASP A 27 1.11 13.81 41.37
CA ASP A 27 0.09 14.26 42.29
C ASP A 27 -0.35 15.68 41.89
N GLY A 28 -1.63 15.88 41.69
CA GLY A 28 -2.19 17.15 41.20
C GLY A 28 -2.20 18.28 42.27
N VAL A 29 -1.91 17.96 43.53
CA VAL A 29 -1.87 18.93 44.62
C VAL A 29 -0.42 19.28 45.03
N SER A 30 0.42 18.25 45.19
CA SER A 30 1.80 18.44 45.63
C SER A 30 2.81 18.53 44.48
N GLY A 31 2.43 18.13 43.26
CA GLY A 31 3.34 18.06 42.10
C GLY A 31 4.36 16.92 42.17
N GLN A 32 4.30 16.07 43.20
CA GLN A 32 5.23 14.96 43.36
C GLN A 32 5.03 13.90 42.27
N VAL A 33 6.13 13.31 41.79
CA VAL A 33 6.09 12.20 40.81
C VAL A 33 5.63 10.93 41.53
N LEU A 34 4.42 10.48 41.21
CA LEU A 34 3.86 9.24 41.73
C LEU A 34 4.33 8.02 40.95
N ARG A 35 4.56 8.19 39.63
CA ARG A 35 5.06 7.13 38.78
C ARG A 35 5.93 7.72 37.69
N ALA A 36 7.18 7.26 37.59
CA ALA A 36 8.08 7.53 36.52
C ALA A 36 8.14 6.28 35.57
N PRO A 37 8.30 6.46 34.25
CA PRO A 37 8.55 5.33 33.37
C PRO A 37 9.88 4.67 33.76
N PRO A 38 9.98 3.32 33.67
CA PRO A 38 11.22 2.62 33.99
C PRO A 38 12.34 3.03 33.02
N GLU A 39 13.58 3.03 33.50
CA GLU A 39 14.73 3.26 32.63
C GLU A 39 14.77 2.30 31.46
N SER A 40 15.03 2.84 30.29
CA SER A 40 15.05 2.03 29.05
C SER A 40 16.33 1.18 29.00
N ARG A 41 16.19 -0.14 29.05
CA ARG A 41 17.30 -1.03 28.74
C ARG A 41 17.78 -0.79 27.30
N PRO A 42 19.08 -0.96 26.98
CA PRO A 42 19.61 -0.72 25.64
C PRO A 42 18.85 -1.46 24.52
N SER A 43 18.44 -2.71 24.78
CA SER A 43 17.63 -3.50 23.85
C SER A 43 16.26 -2.89 23.57
N LEU A 44 15.60 -2.36 24.61
CA LEU A 44 14.30 -1.70 24.49
C LEU A 44 14.43 -0.36 23.78
N LEU A 45 15.52 0.38 24.03
CA LEU A 45 15.82 1.63 23.31
C LEU A 45 16.00 1.36 21.81
N THR A 46 16.80 0.34 21.45
CA THR A 46 16.99 -0.06 20.06
C THR A 46 15.67 -0.41 19.39
N GLN A 47 14.83 -1.23 20.04
CA GLN A 47 13.51 -1.58 19.52
C GLN A 47 12.62 -0.32 19.29
N ARG A 48 12.63 0.63 20.23
CA ARG A 48 11.84 1.86 20.11
C ARG A 48 12.34 2.78 19.02
N VAL A 49 13.65 2.89 18.84
CA VAL A 49 14.26 3.66 17.75
C VAL A 49 13.90 3.03 16.39
N MET A 50 14.07 1.71 16.28
CA MET A 50 13.69 0.99 15.04
C MET A 50 12.20 1.13 14.73
N ALA A 51 11.33 1.01 15.72
CA ALA A 51 9.90 1.25 15.57
C ALA A 51 9.61 2.72 15.18
N GLY A 52 10.28 3.68 15.80
CA GLY A 52 10.14 5.10 15.46
C GLY A 52 10.54 5.40 14.01
N MET A 53 11.65 4.84 13.56
CA MET A 53 12.08 4.92 12.16
C MET A 53 11.06 4.25 11.21
N HIS A 54 10.54 3.08 11.58
CA HIS A 54 9.56 2.37 10.75
C HIS A 54 8.25 3.17 10.59
N PHE A 55 7.75 3.77 11.66
CA PHE A 55 6.49 4.53 11.62
C PHE A 55 6.65 5.98 11.16
N ALA A 56 7.87 6.50 11.05
CA ALA A 56 8.18 7.85 10.56
C ALA A 56 7.35 8.97 11.24
N GLN A 57 7.12 8.86 12.55
CA GLN A 57 6.32 9.84 13.30
C GLN A 57 7.10 11.08 13.75
N PHE A 58 8.41 11.11 13.53
CA PHE A 58 9.32 12.21 13.86
C PHE A 58 9.60 13.12 12.66
N GLY A 59 10.14 14.31 12.93
CA GLY A 59 10.62 15.23 11.89
C GLY A 59 9.54 15.93 11.04
N GLY A 60 8.28 15.86 11.45
CA GLY A 60 7.19 16.62 10.85
C GLY A 60 6.90 16.27 9.40
N TYR A 61 6.42 17.27 8.62
CA TYR A 61 6.01 17.07 7.23
C TYR A 61 7.17 16.71 6.30
N ALA A 62 8.35 17.30 6.49
CA ALA A 62 9.50 17.04 5.61
C ALA A 62 9.91 15.56 5.66
N MET A 63 9.98 14.97 6.86
CA MET A 63 10.33 13.56 7.02
C MET A 63 9.25 12.64 6.45
N ARG A 64 7.97 12.96 6.63
CA ARG A 64 6.86 12.20 6.04
C ARG A 64 6.91 12.17 4.52
N TRP A 65 7.20 13.31 3.89
CA TRP A 65 7.38 13.40 2.45
C TRP A 65 8.59 12.61 1.97
N LEU A 66 9.71 12.68 2.70
CA LEU A 66 10.90 11.88 2.37
C LEU A 66 10.58 10.37 2.39
N TYR A 67 9.93 9.89 3.47
CA TYR A 67 9.52 8.49 3.55
C TYR A 67 8.54 8.10 2.45
N PHE A 68 7.59 8.97 2.11
CA PHE A 68 6.65 8.74 1.02
C PHE A 68 7.36 8.58 -0.33
N VAL A 69 8.26 9.50 -0.66
CA VAL A 69 9.02 9.45 -1.93
C VAL A 69 9.93 8.23 -1.97
N CYS A 70 10.67 7.94 -0.90
CA CYS A 70 11.51 6.74 -0.81
C CYS A 70 10.69 5.44 -0.90
N GLY A 71 9.53 5.39 -0.26
CA GLY A 71 8.60 4.26 -0.35
C GLY A 71 8.09 4.07 -1.78
N LEU A 72 7.67 5.15 -2.44
CA LEU A 72 7.22 5.11 -3.83
C LEU A 72 8.33 4.66 -4.79
N ALA A 73 9.56 5.18 -4.61
CA ALA A 73 10.73 4.77 -5.39
C ALA A 73 11.05 3.28 -5.18
N SER A 74 10.98 2.80 -3.94
CA SER A 74 11.18 1.37 -3.62
C SER A 74 10.11 0.49 -4.27
N CYS A 75 8.85 0.88 -4.21
CA CYS A 75 7.77 0.17 -4.90
C CYS A 75 7.97 0.15 -6.42
N ALA A 76 8.38 1.26 -7.02
CA ALA A 76 8.68 1.33 -8.45
C ALA A 76 9.86 0.44 -8.84
N MET A 77 10.90 0.40 -8.02
CA MET A 77 12.07 -0.47 -8.24
C MET A 77 11.71 -1.95 -8.16
N ILE A 78 10.92 -2.36 -7.16
CA ILE A 78 10.43 -3.74 -7.03
C ILE A 78 9.54 -4.10 -8.21
N ALA A 79 8.57 -3.25 -8.55
CA ALA A 79 7.65 -3.49 -9.65
C ALA A 79 8.37 -3.62 -11.00
N THR A 80 9.29 -2.70 -11.31
CA THR A 80 10.08 -2.76 -12.55
C THR A 80 11.00 -3.97 -12.57
N GLY A 81 11.61 -4.34 -11.45
CA GLY A 81 12.43 -5.56 -11.31
C GLY A 81 11.63 -6.83 -11.59
N LEU A 82 10.43 -6.96 -11.01
CA LEU A 82 9.55 -8.12 -11.23
C LEU A 82 9.05 -8.20 -12.68
N VAL A 83 8.69 -7.07 -13.29
CA VAL A 83 8.30 -7.03 -14.72
C VAL A 83 9.48 -7.44 -15.60
N LEU A 84 10.66 -6.88 -15.35
CA LEU A 84 11.87 -7.20 -16.14
C LEU A 84 12.25 -8.67 -15.99
N PHE A 85 12.19 -9.22 -14.77
CA PHE A 85 12.42 -10.65 -14.52
C PHE A 85 11.46 -11.51 -15.34
N THR A 86 10.16 -11.20 -15.32
CA THR A 86 9.14 -11.95 -16.05
C THR A 86 9.37 -11.88 -17.57
N VAL A 87 9.66 -10.68 -18.11
CA VAL A 87 9.94 -10.49 -19.54
C VAL A 87 11.21 -11.21 -19.99
N LYS A 88 12.28 -11.15 -19.19
CA LYS A 88 13.55 -11.82 -19.49
C LYS A 88 13.39 -13.34 -19.46
N ARG A 89 12.69 -13.87 -18.48
CA ARG A 89 12.48 -15.32 -18.33
C ARG A 89 11.56 -15.88 -19.40
N ARG A 90 10.60 -15.10 -19.87
CA ARG A 90 9.71 -15.49 -20.99
C ARG A 90 10.48 -15.85 -22.26
N ARG A 91 11.60 -15.16 -22.54
CA ARG A 91 12.44 -15.46 -23.73
C ARG A 91 13.32 -16.71 -23.56
N ARG A 92 13.54 -17.16 -22.33
CA ARG A 92 14.37 -18.34 -22.01
C ARG A 92 13.53 -19.62 -21.86
N HIS A 93 12.23 -19.49 -21.77
CA HIS A 93 11.33 -20.57 -21.35
C HIS A 93 11.23 -21.70 -22.38
N ASP A 94 11.49 -21.45 -23.65
CA ASP A 94 11.37 -22.44 -24.72
C ASP A 94 12.35 -23.64 -24.58
N GLY A 95 13.30 -23.58 -23.61
CA GLY A 95 14.27 -24.64 -23.32
C GLY A 95 14.19 -25.26 -21.93
N GLU A 96 13.33 -24.75 -21.03
CA GLU A 96 13.18 -25.27 -19.66
C GLU A 96 12.06 -26.33 -19.63
N GLY A 97 12.29 -27.48 -18.96
CA GLY A 97 11.30 -28.55 -18.86
C GLY A 97 9.97 -28.12 -18.21
N ARG A 98 8.99 -29.03 -18.15
CA ARG A 98 7.62 -28.80 -17.69
C ARG A 98 7.51 -28.03 -16.35
N LEU A 99 8.43 -28.28 -15.41
CA LEU A 99 8.46 -27.62 -14.10
C LEU A 99 8.81 -26.11 -14.25
N GLY A 100 9.76 -25.78 -15.10
CA GLY A 100 10.14 -24.39 -15.38
C GLY A 100 8.98 -23.59 -15.96
N ALA A 101 8.18 -24.24 -16.82
CA ALA A 101 6.97 -23.67 -17.40
C ALA A 101 5.92 -23.32 -16.35
N VAL A 102 5.64 -24.25 -15.45
CA VAL A 102 4.66 -24.07 -14.38
C VAL A 102 5.09 -22.93 -13.45
N LEU A 103 6.33 -22.94 -13.00
CA LEU A 103 6.87 -21.88 -12.12
C LEU A 103 6.83 -20.49 -12.76
N TYR A 104 7.12 -20.42 -14.08
CA TYR A 104 7.01 -19.16 -14.81
C TYR A 104 5.56 -18.64 -14.82
N HIS A 105 4.59 -19.48 -15.16
CA HIS A 105 3.19 -19.08 -15.20
C HIS A 105 2.64 -18.71 -13.82
N VAL A 106 3.05 -19.39 -12.77
CA VAL A 106 2.70 -19.04 -11.39
C VAL A 106 3.28 -17.67 -11.04
N ALA A 107 4.58 -17.43 -11.30
CA ALA A 107 5.22 -16.15 -11.03
C ALA A 107 4.55 -15.00 -11.80
N GLU A 108 4.19 -15.20 -13.07
CA GLU A 108 3.49 -14.20 -13.89
C GLU A 108 2.14 -13.80 -13.29
N ARG A 109 1.34 -14.78 -12.86
CA ARG A 109 0.02 -14.56 -12.24
C ARG A 109 0.12 -13.88 -10.89
N VAL A 110 1.07 -14.33 -10.05
CA VAL A 110 1.35 -13.71 -8.76
C VAL A 110 1.79 -12.26 -8.93
N ASN A 111 2.62 -11.95 -9.94
CA ASN A 111 3.06 -10.59 -10.21
C ASN A 111 1.89 -9.67 -10.60
N VAL A 112 0.94 -10.15 -11.43
CA VAL A 112 -0.27 -9.39 -11.77
C VAL A 112 -1.07 -9.06 -10.53
N SER A 113 -1.35 -10.07 -9.70
CA SER A 113 -2.12 -9.90 -8.47
C SER A 113 -1.38 -9.07 -7.42
N ALA A 114 -0.07 -9.21 -7.30
CA ALA A 114 0.73 -8.46 -6.32
C ALA A 114 0.87 -6.98 -6.67
N MET A 115 0.82 -6.60 -7.95
CA MET A 115 0.96 -5.20 -8.35
C MET A 115 -0.40 -4.55 -8.63
N ALA A 116 -1.12 -5.04 -9.65
CA ALA A 116 -2.42 -4.47 -10.02
C ALA A 116 -3.53 -4.89 -9.06
N GLY A 117 -3.55 -6.17 -8.66
CA GLY A 117 -4.55 -6.70 -7.73
C GLY A 117 -4.46 -6.11 -6.32
N LEU A 118 -3.26 -5.79 -5.85
CA LEU A 118 -3.10 -5.12 -4.55
C LEU A 118 -3.71 -3.71 -4.56
N ALA A 119 -3.57 -2.96 -5.65
CA ALA A 119 -4.22 -1.66 -5.81
C ALA A 119 -5.76 -1.80 -5.77
N VAL A 120 -6.31 -2.84 -6.41
CA VAL A 120 -7.75 -3.17 -6.35
C VAL A 120 -8.16 -3.51 -4.91
N ALA A 121 -7.39 -4.31 -4.19
CA ALA A 121 -7.67 -4.69 -2.80
C ALA A 121 -7.63 -3.48 -1.85
N CYS A 122 -6.65 -2.60 -1.99
CA CYS A 122 -6.55 -1.36 -1.22
C CYS A 122 -7.75 -0.43 -1.49
N ALA A 123 -8.13 -0.25 -2.77
CA ALA A 123 -9.33 0.52 -3.10
C ALA A 123 -10.58 -0.14 -2.52
N GLY A 124 -10.70 -1.47 -2.61
CA GLY A 124 -11.79 -2.25 -2.01
C GLY A 124 -11.90 -2.08 -0.49
N LEU A 125 -10.78 -2.01 0.21
CA LEU A 125 -10.74 -1.69 1.65
C LEU A 125 -11.33 -0.31 1.94
N LEU A 126 -10.98 0.71 1.13
CA LEU A 126 -11.51 2.07 1.29
C LEU A 126 -13.02 2.12 1.01
N TRP A 127 -13.49 1.36 0.04
CA TRP A 127 -14.92 1.20 -0.23
C TRP A 127 -15.63 0.49 0.92
N ALA A 128 -15.06 -0.60 1.45
CA ALA A 128 -15.61 -1.31 2.61
C ALA A 128 -15.71 -0.39 3.83
N ASN A 129 -14.67 0.42 4.09
CA ASN A 129 -14.68 1.40 5.16
C ASN A 129 -15.82 2.42 5.04
N ARG A 130 -16.28 2.76 3.83
CA ARG A 130 -17.37 3.68 3.59
C ARG A 130 -18.75 3.01 3.62
N LEU A 131 -18.85 1.81 3.07
CA LEU A 131 -20.12 1.13 2.85
C LEU A 131 -20.58 0.26 4.03
N LEU A 132 -19.64 -0.25 4.84
CA LEU A 132 -20.00 -1.07 5.98
C LEU A 132 -20.70 -0.25 7.08
N PRO A 133 -21.85 -0.71 7.60
CA PRO A 133 -22.57 -0.04 8.66
C PRO A 133 -21.72 0.22 9.89
N VAL A 134 -21.87 1.40 10.51
CA VAL A 134 -21.11 1.79 11.71
C VAL A 134 -21.37 0.85 12.89
N GLY A 135 -22.60 0.34 13.03
CA GLY A 135 -23.00 -0.58 14.09
C GLY A 135 -22.67 -2.06 13.83
N LEU A 136 -21.94 -2.37 12.75
CA LEU A 136 -21.58 -3.76 12.44
C LEU A 136 -20.61 -4.30 13.48
N GLU A 137 -20.97 -5.41 14.12
CA GLU A 137 -20.09 -6.11 15.05
C GLU A 137 -18.80 -6.54 14.33
N GLN A 138 -17.67 -6.31 14.97
CA GLN A 138 -16.33 -6.58 14.40
C GLN A 138 -16.07 -5.91 13.03
N ARG A 139 -16.59 -4.72 12.80
CA ARG A 139 -16.45 -3.96 11.55
C ARG A 139 -15.01 -3.92 11.00
N ALA A 140 -14.04 -3.64 11.86
CA ALA A 140 -12.62 -3.65 11.46
C ALA A 140 -12.16 -5.00 10.92
N GLY A 141 -12.66 -6.11 11.49
CA GLY A 141 -12.38 -7.45 10.98
C GLY A 141 -13.01 -7.70 9.60
N TRP A 142 -14.18 -7.15 9.32
CA TRP A 142 -14.82 -7.24 8.01
C TRP A 142 -14.09 -6.41 6.95
N GLU A 143 -13.60 -5.23 7.29
CA GLU A 143 -12.78 -4.41 6.39
C GLU A 143 -11.53 -5.17 5.92
N VAL A 144 -10.84 -5.83 6.86
CA VAL A 144 -9.65 -6.65 6.56
C VAL A 144 -10.02 -7.88 5.72
N ARG A 145 -11.16 -8.53 6.00
CA ARG A 145 -11.64 -9.68 5.20
C ARG A 145 -11.94 -9.25 3.76
N VAL A 146 -12.61 -8.12 3.56
CA VAL A 146 -12.87 -7.58 2.21
C VAL A 146 -11.58 -7.35 1.45
N PHE A 147 -10.55 -6.79 2.09
CA PHE A 147 -9.23 -6.61 1.48
C PHE A 147 -8.64 -7.94 0.99
N PHE A 148 -8.56 -8.95 1.85
CA PHE A 148 -7.96 -10.24 1.47
C PHE A 148 -8.81 -11.00 0.45
N LEU A 149 -10.14 -10.95 0.56
CA LEU A 149 -11.04 -11.58 -0.43
C LEU A 149 -10.92 -10.91 -1.79
N ALA A 150 -10.87 -9.58 -1.85
CA ALA A 150 -10.64 -8.84 -3.09
C ALA A 150 -9.29 -9.21 -3.70
N TRP A 151 -8.23 -9.27 -2.88
CA TRP A 151 -6.91 -9.65 -3.36
C TRP A 151 -6.85 -11.09 -3.88
N LEU A 152 -7.45 -12.03 -3.17
CA LEU A 152 -7.56 -13.43 -3.61
C LEU A 152 -8.38 -13.55 -4.91
N ALA A 153 -9.47 -12.78 -5.04
CA ALA A 153 -10.26 -12.72 -6.27
C ALA A 153 -9.44 -12.20 -7.46
N THR A 154 -8.55 -11.22 -7.25
CA THR A 154 -7.65 -10.76 -8.32
C THR A 154 -6.64 -11.82 -8.74
N LEU A 155 -6.15 -12.65 -7.80
CA LEU A 155 -5.28 -13.79 -8.11
C LEU A 155 -6.02 -14.86 -8.90
N ALA A 156 -7.24 -15.20 -8.49
CA ALA A 156 -8.11 -16.14 -9.22
C ALA A 156 -8.40 -15.61 -10.65
N HIS A 157 -8.76 -14.33 -10.77
CA HIS A 157 -8.96 -13.68 -12.07
C HIS A 157 -7.71 -13.74 -12.96
N ALA A 158 -6.51 -13.40 -12.42
CA ALA A 158 -5.25 -13.49 -13.14
C ALA A 158 -4.92 -14.93 -13.59
N SER A 159 -5.41 -15.93 -12.86
CA SER A 159 -5.22 -17.34 -13.19
C SER A 159 -6.11 -17.82 -14.36
N LEU A 160 -7.26 -17.17 -14.56
CA LEU A 160 -8.23 -17.51 -15.59
C LEU A 160 -8.08 -16.71 -16.90
N ARG A 161 -7.30 -15.61 -16.86
CA ARG A 161 -7.16 -14.68 -17.99
C ARG A 161 -5.76 -14.72 -18.61
N PRO A 162 -5.63 -14.44 -19.92
CA PRO A 162 -4.34 -14.19 -20.53
C PRO A 162 -3.65 -13.01 -19.84
N TRP A 163 -2.36 -13.10 -19.60
CA TRP A 163 -1.59 -12.16 -18.78
C TRP A 163 -1.79 -10.67 -19.14
N ARG A 164 -1.78 -10.32 -20.43
CA ARG A 164 -1.99 -8.92 -20.88
C ARG A 164 -3.38 -8.41 -20.53
N ARG A 165 -4.41 -9.25 -20.72
CA ARG A 165 -5.79 -8.90 -20.37
C ARG A 165 -5.95 -8.80 -18.84
N ALA A 166 -5.37 -9.74 -18.09
CA ALA A 166 -5.42 -9.71 -16.65
C ALA A 166 -4.82 -8.40 -16.08
N TRP A 167 -3.66 -7.97 -16.58
CA TRP A 167 -3.08 -6.67 -16.25
C TRP A 167 -4.03 -5.51 -16.57
N GLN A 168 -4.53 -5.47 -17.78
CA GLN A 168 -5.37 -4.38 -18.27
C GLN A 168 -6.68 -4.29 -17.50
N GLU A 169 -7.36 -5.41 -17.31
CA GLU A 169 -8.65 -5.50 -16.61
C GLU A 169 -8.51 -5.11 -15.13
N GLN A 170 -7.47 -5.56 -14.43
CA GLN A 170 -7.23 -5.21 -13.04
C GLN A 170 -6.82 -3.75 -12.85
N LEU A 171 -6.00 -3.20 -13.75
CA LEU A 171 -5.64 -1.78 -13.72
C LEU A 171 -6.86 -0.89 -13.97
N TRP A 172 -7.74 -1.25 -14.92
CA TRP A 172 -9.00 -0.55 -15.13
C TRP A 172 -9.92 -0.65 -13.93
N LEU A 173 -10.05 -1.83 -13.33
CA LEU A 173 -10.85 -2.01 -12.12
C LEU A 173 -10.32 -1.16 -10.96
N GLY A 174 -9.02 -1.16 -10.73
CA GLY A 174 -8.38 -0.31 -9.72
C GLY A 174 -8.62 1.18 -9.98
N ALA A 175 -8.50 1.61 -11.25
CA ALA A 175 -8.79 2.98 -11.65
C ALA A 175 -10.26 3.37 -11.38
N LEU A 176 -11.20 2.52 -11.78
CA LEU A 176 -12.64 2.75 -11.55
C LEU A 176 -12.98 2.83 -10.06
N LEU A 177 -12.41 1.95 -9.24
CA LEU A 177 -12.61 1.98 -7.79
C LEU A 177 -12.03 3.27 -7.17
N CYS A 178 -10.83 3.68 -7.57
CA CYS A 178 -10.22 4.92 -7.08
C CYS A 178 -11.00 6.16 -7.50
N LEU A 179 -11.42 6.27 -8.76
CA LEU A 179 -12.22 7.38 -9.26
C LEU A 179 -13.62 7.38 -8.63
N GLY A 180 -14.22 6.19 -8.49
CA GLY A 180 -15.52 6.01 -7.86
C GLY A 180 -15.53 6.37 -6.37
N LEU A 181 -14.39 6.30 -5.68
CA LEU A 181 -14.29 6.69 -4.27
C LEU A 181 -14.60 8.18 -4.08
N ALA A 182 -14.13 9.04 -4.99
CA ALA A 182 -14.46 10.46 -4.97
C ALA A 182 -15.96 10.72 -5.17
N LEU A 183 -16.59 9.96 -6.09
CA LEU A 183 -18.04 10.04 -6.29
C LEU A 183 -18.82 9.51 -5.07
N LEU A 184 -18.33 8.44 -4.45
CA LEU A 184 -18.93 7.87 -3.25
C LEU A 184 -18.94 8.90 -2.10
N ASN A 185 -17.89 9.69 -1.95
CA ASN A 185 -17.82 10.74 -0.94
C ASN A 185 -18.83 11.88 -1.16
N LEU A 186 -19.20 12.17 -2.40
CA LEU A 186 -20.25 13.15 -2.70
C LEU A 186 -21.63 12.66 -2.25
N VAL A 187 -21.87 11.35 -2.33
CA VAL A 187 -23.16 10.73 -1.96
C VAL A 187 -23.23 10.38 -0.48
N THR A 188 -22.07 10.08 0.13
CA THR A 188 -21.96 9.71 1.55
C THR A 188 -21.09 10.72 2.30
N PRO A 189 -21.56 11.96 2.55
CA PRO A 189 -20.78 12.96 3.26
C PRO A 189 -20.53 12.48 4.70
N SER A 190 -19.31 12.03 4.97
CA SER A 190 -18.89 11.64 6.30
C SER A 190 -18.22 12.81 7.02
N ARG A 191 -18.57 13.00 8.30
CA ARG A 191 -17.85 13.92 9.18
C ARG A 191 -16.39 13.47 9.24
N GLY A 192 -15.48 14.22 8.62
CA GLY A 192 -14.03 13.90 8.55
C GLY A 192 -13.52 13.42 7.19
N ALA A 193 -14.24 13.70 6.10
CA ALA A 193 -13.68 13.55 4.76
C ALA A 193 -12.45 14.45 4.63
N HIS A 194 -11.28 13.82 4.41
CA HIS A 194 -10.05 14.56 4.19
C HIS A 194 -9.86 14.77 2.68
N PRO A 195 -9.88 16.00 2.18
CA PRO A 195 -9.75 16.28 0.74
C PRO A 195 -8.48 15.68 0.13
N TRP A 196 -7.43 15.53 0.93
CA TRP A 196 -6.18 14.89 0.50
C TRP A 196 -6.33 13.43 0.12
N LEU A 197 -7.23 12.68 0.78
CA LEU A 197 -7.50 11.28 0.43
C LEU A 197 -8.17 11.19 -0.95
N GLU A 198 -9.11 12.08 -1.22
CA GLU A 198 -9.84 12.14 -2.49
C GLU A 198 -8.89 12.52 -3.63
N ILE A 199 -8.09 13.57 -3.44
CA ILE A 199 -7.08 13.99 -4.42
C ILE A 199 -6.10 12.84 -4.69
N THR A 200 -5.63 12.16 -3.65
CA THR A 200 -4.72 11.03 -3.80
C THR A 200 -5.38 9.88 -4.57
N ALA A 201 -6.62 9.55 -4.25
CA ALA A 201 -7.38 8.50 -4.96
C ALA A 201 -7.60 8.87 -6.44
N LEU A 202 -7.95 10.12 -6.74
CA LEU A 202 -8.10 10.61 -8.11
C LEU A 202 -6.78 10.52 -8.89
N VAL A 203 -5.66 10.95 -8.31
CA VAL A 203 -4.34 10.88 -8.95
C VAL A 203 -3.95 9.44 -9.22
N ILE A 204 -4.10 8.55 -8.24
CA ILE A 204 -3.80 7.11 -8.40
C ILE A 204 -4.72 6.51 -9.46
N GLY A 205 -6.02 6.82 -9.43
CA GLY A 205 -6.98 6.35 -10.42
C GLY A 205 -6.60 6.75 -11.84
N MET A 206 -6.20 7.99 -12.05
CA MET A 206 -5.73 8.48 -13.35
C MET A 206 -4.44 7.79 -13.81
N LEU A 207 -3.49 7.56 -12.91
CA LEU A 207 -2.25 6.85 -13.22
C LEU A 207 -2.52 5.40 -13.62
N LEU A 208 -3.39 4.69 -12.89
CA LEU A 208 -3.80 3.32 -13.22
C LEU A 208 -4.52 3.26 -14.56
N ALA A 209 -5.44 4.19 -14.84
CA ALA A 209 -6.13 4.31 -16.12
C ALA A 209 -5.16 4.55 -17.27
N GLY A 210 -4.19 5.45 -17.09
CA GLY A 210 -3.13 5.72 -18.08
C GLY A 210 -2.27 4.50 -18.36
N CYS A 211 -1.90 3.72 -17.33
CA CYS A 211 -1.19 2.46 -17.47
C CYS A 211 -2.03 1.42 -18.23
N ALA A 212 -3.30 1.25 -17.87
CA ALA A 212 -4.22 0.32 -18.52
C ALA A 212 -4.40 0.67 -20.00
N TRP A 213 -4.58 1.94 -20.30
CA TRP A 213 -4.72 2.43 -21.67
C TRP A 213 -3.46 2.19 -22.51
N LYS A 214 -2.28 2.46 -21.95
CA LYS A 214 -0.99 2.22 -22.62
C LYS A 214 -0.77 0.75 -22.92
N LEU A 215 -1.15 -0.15 -21.99
CA LEU A 215 -1.08 -1.60 -22.21
C LEU A 215 -2.06 -2.09 -23.28
N GLY A 216 -3.22 -1.45 -23.43
CA GLY A 216 -4.22 -1.79 -24.44
C GLY A 216 -3.84 -1.42 -25.87
N ARG A 217 -2.87 -0.51 -26.05
CA ARG A 217 -2.42 -0.12 -27.38
C ARG A 217 -1.69 -1.28 -28.06
N PRO A 218 -1.99 -1.57 -29.33
CA PRO A 218 -1.18 -2.52 -30.08
C PRO A 218 0.26 -2.02 -30.14
N ALA A 219 1.22 -2.92 -29.86
CA ALA A 219 2.62 -2.58 -30.06
C ALA A 219 2.82 -2.18 -31.51
N MET A 220 3.23 -0.94 -31.78
CA MET A 220 3.64 -0.56 -33.12
C MET A 220 4.70 -1.54 -33.58
N ALA A 221 4.44 -2.21 -34.73
CA ALA A 221 5.40 -3.08 -35.35
C ALA A 221 6.67 -2.26 -35.61
N ARG A 222 7.75 -2.59 -34.92
CA ARG A 222 9.06 -1.99 -35.25
C ARG A 222 9.36 -2.36 -36.69
N PRO A 223 9.65 -1.39 -37.57
CA PRO A 223 10.06 -1.70 -38.91
C PRO A 223 11.28 -2.62 -38.84
N VAL A 224 11.19 -3.78 -39.50
CA VAL A 224 12.30 -4.71 -39.63
C VAL A 224 13.40 -3.95 -40.38
N ARG A 225 14.49 -3.58 -39.70
CA ARG A 225 15.67 -3.12 -40.42
C ARG A 225 16.18 -4.27 -41.27
N VAL A 226 15.82 -4.27 -42.53
CA VAL A 226 16.47 -5.09 -43.51
C VAL A 226 17.92 -4.64 -43.58
N ARG A 227 18.83 -5.44 -43.04
CA ARG A 227 20.27 -5.25 -43.18
C ARG A 227 20.55 -5.47 -44.67
N ALA A 228 20.76 -4.39 -45.42
CA ALA A 228 21.27 -4.49 -46.76
C ALA A 228 22.65 -5.20 -46.69
N GLU A 229 22.70 -6.42 -47.12
CA GLU A 229 23.99 -7.09 -47.39
C GLU A 229 24.62 -6.36 -48.57
N VAL A 230 25.69 -5.62 -48.25
CA VAL A 230 26.59 -5.04 -49.25
C VAL A 230 27.47 -6.19 -49.72
N ASN A 231 27.26 -6.62 -50.95
CA ASN A 231 28.21 -7.44 -51.71
C ASN A 231 29.48 -6.64 -52.00
#